data_e163e7f03cc3d5f4b6020e91b22a3774
#
_entry.id   e163e7f03cc3d5f4b6020e91b22a3774
#
_cell.length_a   1.000
_cell.length_b   1.000
_cell.length_c   1.000
_cell.angle_alpha   90.00
_cell.angle_beta   90.00
_cell.angle_gamma   90.00
#
_symmetry.space_group_name_H-M   'P 1'
#
loop_
_entity.id
_entity.type
_entity.pdbx_description
1 polymer ?
#
loop_
_entity_poly.entity_id
_entity_poly.type
_entity_poly.pdbx_seq_one_letter_code
_entity_poly.pdbx_strand_id
1 'polypeptide(L)'
;YDASSTVTVSASSGAVTIANLVSLRKDLGYWGLDPAGMIYIVSQDAYYNLLDDTSFQTVDKVGVDRASLLTGQIGFVAGAPVLLSGEFEAKADTKAAVVAFAPANFLVGNQRGLRFDTQDLVETQRRVLVSSLRTGMTQLTTNLGGGVSVLRYTA
;
A
#
# COMPACT_ATOMS: atom_id res chain seq x y z
N TYR A 1 -1.24 -7.20 11.86
CA TYR A 1 -2.61 -7.32 11.35
C TYR A 1 -2.67 -8.47 10.34
N ASP A 2 -3.40 -9.50 10.66
CA ASP A 2 -3.60 -10.64 9.77
C ASP A 2 -4.87 -10.39 8.94
N ALA A 3 -4.71 -9.65 7.84
CA ALA A 3 -5.78 -9.51 6.87
C ALA A 3 -5.95 -10.86 6.18
N SER A 4 -7.08 -11.51 6.39
CA SER A 4 -7.47 -12.68 5.62
C SER A 4 -7.65 -12.24 4.17
N SER A 5 -6.60 -12.41 3.36
CA SER A 5 -6.64 -12.08 1.94
C SER A 5 -7.16 -13.28 1.17
N THR A 6 -8.20 -13.06 0.38
CA THR A 6 -8.73 -14.05 -0.55
C THR A 6 -8.10 -13.94 -1.94
N VAL A 7 -7.37 -12.85 -2.21
CA VAL A 7 -6.75 -12.59 -3.52
C VAL A 7 -5.30 -13.05 -3.49
N THR A 8 -4.97 -14.02 -4.36
CA THR A 8 -3.62 -14.56 -4.49
C THR A 8 -3.16 -14.56 -5.94
N VAL A 9 -1.85 -14.45 -6.13
CA VAL A 9 -1.19 -14.53 -7.45
C VAL A 9 0.04 -15.43 -7.32
N SER A 10 0.30 -16.31 -8.30
CA SER A 10 1.46 -17.19 -8.27
C SER A 10 2.78 -16.41 -8.24
N ALA A 11 3.69 -16.75 -7.33
CA ALA A 11 4.99 -16.12 -7.22
C ALA A 11 5.92 -16.46 -8.39
N SER A 12 5.77 -17.64 -8.98
CA SER A 12 6.64 -18.12 -10.05
C SER A 12 6.25 -17.61 -11.45
N SER A 13 4.95 -17.46 -11.72
CA SER A 13 4.44 -17.15 -13.06
C SER A 13 3.34 -16.08 -13.09
N GLY A 14 2.83 -15.68 -11.93
CA GLY A 14 1.72 -14.73 -11.84
C GLY A 14 2.17 -13.28 -11.96
N ALA A 15 1.49 -12.51 -12.80
CA ALA A 15 1.57 -11.07 -12.87
C ALA A 15 0.40 -10.43 -12.12
N VAL A 16 0.64 -9.33 -11.43
CA VAL A 16 -0.43 -8.53 -10.84
C VAL A 16 -1.12 -7.76 -11.96
N THR A 17 -2.43 -7.91 -12.07
CA THR A 17 -3.25 -7.28 -13.10
C THR A 17 -4.29 -6.34 -12.50
N ILE A 18 -4.92 -5.52 -13.33
CA ILE A 18 -6.04 -4.66 -12.93
C ILE A 18 -7.18 -5.48 -12.33
N ALA A 19 -7.47 -6.67 -12.89
CA ALA A 19 -8.50 -7.55 -12.36
C ALA A 19 -8.24 -7.92 -10.89
N ASN A 20 -6.98 -8.12 -10.51
CA ASN A 20 -6.59 -8.39 -9.14
C ASN A 20 -6.87 -7.18 -8.24
N LEU A 21 -6.59 -5.95 -8.69
CA LEU A 21 -6.91 -4.73 -7.94
C LEU A 21 -8.42 -4.53 -7.75
N VAL A 22 -9.21 -4.81 -8.78
CA VAL A 22 -10.67 -4.79 -8.68
C VAL A 22 -11.18 -5.85 -7.68
N SER A 23 -10.55 -7.03 -7.66
CA SER A 23 -10.87 -8.08 -6.69
C SER A 23 -10.55 -7.65 -5.25
N LEU A 24 -9.39 -7.00 -5.03
CA LEU A 24 -9.05 -6.40 -3.73
C LEU A 24 -10.08 -5.37 -3.28
N ARG A 25 -10.53 -4.52 -4.21
CA ARG A 25 -11.58 -3.55 -3.94
C ARG A 25 -12.91 -4.21 -3.54
N LYS A 26 -13.26 -5.31 -4.20
CA LYS A 26 -14.45 -6.11 -3.83
C LYS A 26 -14.31 -6.69 -2.42
N ASP A 27 -13.12 -7.16 -2.03
CA ASP A 27 -12.84 -7.70 -0.70
C ASP A 27 -12.93 -6.64 0.41
N LEU A 28 -12.67 -5.37 0.10
CA LEU A 28 -12.88 -4.28 1.03
C LEU A 28 -14.35 -4.06 1.41
N GLY A 29 -15.29 -4.65 0.65
CA GLY A 29 -16.72 -4.56 0.92
C GLY A 29 -17.22 -3.12 0.94
N TYR A 30 -17.82 -2.69 2.05
CA TYR A 30 -18.35 -1.33 2.22
C TYR A 30 -17.31 -0.23 1.94
N TRP A 31 -16.08 -0.41 2.40
CA TRP A 31 -14.98 0.55 2.22
C TRP A 31 -14.50 0.67 0.77
N GLY A 32 -14.77 -0.32 -0.07
CA GLY A 32 -14.45 -0.32 -1.50
C GLY A 32 -15.50 0.34 -2.39
N LEU A 33 -16.64 0.78 -1.85
CA LEU A 33 -17.70 1.41 -2.65
C LEU A 33 -17.27 2.77 -3.19
N ASP A 34 -16.61 3.58 -2.36
CA ASP A 34 -16.09 4.88 -2.75
C ASP A 34 -14.61 4.77 -3.12
N PRO A 35 -14.25 4.88 -4.43
CA PRO A 35 -12.86 4.78 -4.85
C PRO A 35 -12.00 5.96 -4.38
N ALA A 36 -12.59 7.12 -4.13
CA ALA A 36 -11.86 8.29 -3.64
C ALA A 36 -11.44 8.15 -2.18
N GLY A 37 -12.16 7.31 -1.42
CA GLY A 37 -11.89 7.02 -0.02
C GLY A 37 -10.90 5.87 0.22
N MET A 38 -10.31 5.28 -0.82
CA MET A 38 -9.37 4.16 -0.70
C MET A 38 -8.06 4.42 -1.45
N ILE A 39 -7.02 3.67 -1.08
CA ILE A 39 -5.68 3.78 -1.66
C ILE A 39 -5.14 2.38 -1.93
N TYR A 40 -4.47 2.20 -3.08
CA TYR A 40 -3.65 1.04 -3.36
C TYR A 40 -2.18 1.36 -3.08
N ILE A 41 -1.53 0.55 -2.28
CA ILE A 41 -0.07 0.56 -2.13
C ILE A 41 0.47 -0.68 -2.82
N VAL A 42 1.38 -0.48 -3.76
CA VAL A 42 1.90 -1.55 -4.61
C VAL A 42 3.40 -1.73 -4.38
N SER A 43 3.86 -2.97 -4.46
CA SER A 43 5.28 -3.29 -4.50
C SER A 43 5.88 -2.88 -5.86
N GLN A 44 7.20 -2.81 -5.93
CA GLN A 44 7.92 -2.47 -7.15
C GLN A 44 7.60 -3.47 -8.29
N ASP A 45 7.61 -4.77 -8.03
CA ASP A 45 7.29 -5.79 -9.03
C ASP A 45 5.84 -5.69 -9.53
N ALA A 46 4.90 -5.50 -8.60
CA ALA A 46 3.50 -5.31 -8.94
C ALA A 46 3.28 -4.05 -9.79
N TYR A 47 4.02 -2.98 -9.50
CA TYR A 47 3.93 -1.74 -10.26
C TYR A 47 4.37 -1.91 -11.72
N TYR A 48 5.50 -2.59 -11.96
CA TYR A 48 5.95 -2.88 -13.32
C TYR A 48 4.99 -3.80 -14.07
N ASN A 49 4.42 -4.80 -13.39
CA ASN A 49 3.39 -5.66 -13.99
C ASN A 49 2.15 -4.87 -14.41
N LEU A 50 1.75 -3.88 -13.60
CA LEU A 50 0.62 -3.00 -13.96
C LEU A 50 0.96 -2.07 -15.12
N LEU A 51 2.19 -1.57 -15.21
CA LEU A 51 2.63 -0.78 -16.37
C LEU A 51 2.62 -1.59 -17.66
N ASP A 52 2.93 -2.89 -17.58
CA ASP A 52 2.91 -3.81 -18.73
C ASP A 52 1.50 -4.32 -19.09
N ASP A 53 0.50 -4.06 -18.24
CA ASP A 53 -0.89 -4.46 -18.52
C ASP A 53 -1.45 -3.67 -19.71
N THR A 54 -1.88 -4.42 -20.73
CA THR A 54 -2.41 -3.86 -21.99
C THR A 54 -3.61 -2.93 -21.80
N SER A 55 -4.30 -3.00 -20.68
CA SER A 55 -5.43 -2.13 -20.35
C SER A 55 -5.02 -0.67 -20.12
N PHE A 56 -3.74 -0.43 -19.80
CA PHE A 56 -3.19 0.92 -19.61
C PHE A 56 -2.30 1.38 -20.76
N GLN A 57 -1.87 0.48 -21.63
CA GLN A 57 -0.83 0.78 -22.61
C GLN A 57 -1.33 1.62 -23.80
N THR A 58 -2.61 1.52 -24.13
CA THR A 58 -3.12 2.10 -25.37
C THR A 58 -4.01 3.31 -25.17
N VAL A 59 -3.76 4.35 -25.95
CA VAL A 59 -4.56 5.59 -25.99
C VAL A 59 -6.03 5.31 -26.30
N ASP A 60 -6.30 4.34 -27.17
CA ASP A 60 -7.66 3.96 -27.57
C ASP A 60 -8.54 3.51 -26.40
N LYS A 61 -7.91 2.93 -25.37
CA LYS A 61 -8.64 2.41 -24.20
C LYS A 61 -8.79 3.43 -23.07
N VAL A 62 -7.80 4.30 -22.86
CA VAL A 62 -7.73 5.15 -21.66
C VAL A 62 -7.63 6.64 -21.96
N GLY A 63 -7.41 7.03 -23.23
CA GLY A 63 -7.19 8.41 -23.64
C GLY A 63 -5.74 8.87 -23.47
N VAL A 64 -5.42 9.99 -24.11
CA VAL A 64 -4.04 10.53 -24.22
C VAL A 64 -3.43 10.84 -22.86
N ASP A 65 -4.19 11.43 -21.95
CA ASP A 65 -3.71 11.89 -20.64
C ASP A 65 -3.48 10.76 -19.63
N ARG A 66 -4.00 9.57 -19.88
CA ARG A 66 -3.99 8.45 -18.94
C ARG A 66 -3.27 7.20 -19.45
N ALA A 67 -2.83 7.21 -20.69
CA ALA A 67 -2.09 6.09 -21.24
C ALA A 67 -0.72 5.97 -20.58
N SER A 68 -0.47 4.88 -19.86
CA SER A 68 0.81 4.63 -19.19
C SER A 68 1.97 4.51 -20.16
N LEU A 69 1.71 4.10 -21.40
CA LEU A 69 2.70 4.08 -22.47
C LEU A 69 3.29 5.47 -22.76
N LEU A 70 2.50 6.52 -22.61
CA LEU A 70 2.95 7.90 -22.85
C LEU A 70 3.49 8.56 -21.58
N THR A 71 2.84 8.32 -20.44
CA THR A 71 3.19 8.95 -19.17
C THR A 71 4.24 8.18 -18.38
N GLY A 72 4.33 6.86 -18.60
CA GLY A 72 5.19 5.95 -17.82
C GLY A 72 4.80 5.85 -16.35
N GLN A 73 3.61 6.31 -15.99
CA GLN A 73 3.16 6.40 -14.59
C GLN A 73 1.70 5.96 -14.47
N ILE A 74 1.40 5.16 -13.45
CA ILE A 74 0.04 4.80 -13.05
C ILE A 74 -0.34 5.69 -11.87
N GLY A 75 -1.25 6.64 -12.10
CA GLY A 75 -1.75 7.50 -11.02
C GLY A 75 -2.98 6.94 -10.33
N PHE A 76 -3.91 6.38 -11.11
CA PHE A 76 -5.21 5.90 -10.64
C PHE A 76 -5.60 4.59 -11.29
N VAL A 77 -6.21 3.70 -10.52
CA VAL A 77 -6.85 2.47 -11.01
C VAL A 77 -8.28 2.43 -10.50
N ALA A 78 -9.24 2.28 -11.40
CA ALA A 78 -10.66 2.25 -11.08
C ALA A 78 -11.12 3.41 -10.17
N GLY A 79 -10.50 4.59 -10.33
CA GLY A 79 -10.81 5.80 -9.57
C GLY A 79 -10.06 5.96 -8.23
N ALA A 80 -9.29 4.95 -7.82
CA ALA A 80 -8.49 5.00 -6.60
C ALA A 80 -7.01 5.26 -6.91
N PRO A 81 -6.29 6.06 -6.11
CA PRO A 81 -4.87 6.34 -6.31
C PRO A 81 -4.01 5.11 -6.06
N VAL A 82 -2.95 4.97 -6.85
CA VAL A 82 -1.93 3.93 -6.73
C VAL A 82 -0.63 4.55 -6.25
N LEU A 83 -0.12 4.10 -5.10
CA LEU A 83 1.14 4.54 -4.51
C LEU A 83 2.17 3.42 -4.57
N LEU A 84 3.36 3.74 -5.06
CA LEU A 84 4.50 2.83 -5.03
C LEU A 84 5.17 2.90 -3.66
N SER A 85 5.48 1.75 -3.06
CA SER A 85 6.28 1.66 -1.84
C SER A 85 7.44 0.67 -2.03
N GLY A 86 8.61 1.07 -1.53
CA GLY A 86 9.80 0.21 -1.48
C GLY A 86 9.90 -0.66 -0.22
N GLU A 87 8.94 -0.56 0.70
CA GLU A 87 8.95 -1.28 1.99
C GLU A 87 8.43 -2.73 1.88
N PHE A 88 7.99 -3.15 0.69
CA PHE A 88 7.57 -4.52 0.47
C PHE A 88 8.79 -5.45 0.43
N GLU A 89 8.62 -6.64 1.00
CA GLU A 89 9.61 -7.70 0.87
C GLU A 89 9.71 -8.19 -0.58
N ALA A 90 10.84 -8.80 -0.92
CA ALA A 90 11.06 -9.40 -2.24
C ALA A 90 9.96 -10.42 -2.57
N LYS A 91 9.62 -10.54 -3.86
CA LYS A 91 8.61 -11.47 -4.37
C LYS A 91 8.93 -12.90 -3.93
N ALA A 92 8.08 -13.47 -3.10
CA ALA A 92 8.18 -14.84 -2.59
C ALA A 92 6.79 -15.32 -2.16
N ASP A 93 6.66 -16.62 -1.92
CA ASP A 93 5.44 -17.20 -1.37
C ASP A 93 5.02 -16.51 -0.06
N THR A 94 3.71 -16.31 0.10
CA THR A 94 3.06 -15.64 1.23
C THR A 94 3.34 -14.14 1.39
N LYS A 95 4.24 -13.56 0.61
CA LYS A 95 4.57 -12.12 0.70
C LYS A 95 3.50 -11.27 0.03
N ALA A 96 3.30 -10.06 0.58
CA ALA A 96 2.34 -9.12 0.03
C ALA A 96 2.87 -8.47 -1.26
N ALA A 97 2.02 -8.41 -2.28
CA ALA A 97 2.28 -7.70 -3.54
C ALA A 97 1.61 -6.33 -3.58
N VAL A 98 0.38 -6.28 -3.11
CA VAL A 98 -0.46 -5.08 -3.09
C VAL A 98 -1.26 -5.04 -1.80
N VAL A 99 -1.41 -3.86 -1.25
CA VAL A 99 -2.30 -3.59 -0.11
C VAL A 99 -3.31 -2.53 -0.55
N ALA A 100 -4.59 -2.84 -0.44
CA ALA A 100 -5.66 -1.89 -0.59
C ALA A 100 -6.20 -1.53 0.80
N PHE A 101 -6.34 -0.26 1.11
CA PHE A 101 -6.87 0.15 2.41
C PHE A 101 -7.68 1.43 2.33
N ALA A 102 -8.60 1.58 3.28
CA ALA A 102 -9.41 2.77 3.48
C ALA A 102 -8.85 3.58 4.66
N PRO A 103 -8.19 4.73 4.43
CA PRO A 103 -7.60 5.55 5.50
C PRO A 103 -8.60 5.98 6.56
N ALA A 104 -9.86 6.20 6.18
CA ALA A 104 -10.92 6.63 7.09
C ALA A 104 -11.20 5.63 8.24
N ASN A 105 -10.79 4.37 8.10
CA ASN A 105 -10.94 3.36 9.15
C ASN A 105 -9.76 3.29 10.12
N PHE A 106 -8.79 4.19 10.00
CA PHE A 106 -7.60 4.20 10.84
C PHE A 106 -7.45 5.51 11.60
N LEU A 107 -7.08 5.39 12.86
CA LEU A 107 -6.75 6.54 13.71
C LEU A 107 -5.26 6.49 14.04
N VAL A 108 -4.57 7.60 13.77
CA VAL A 108 -3.19 7.81 14.18
C VAL A 108 -3.16 8.76 15.35
N GLY A 109 -2.64 8.31 16.48
CA GLY A 109 -2.51 9.10 17.69
C GLY A 109 -1.04 9.38 17.99
N ASN A 110 -0.71 10.65 18.26
CA ASN A 110 0.60 11.07 18.72
C ASN A 110 0.52 11.36 20.23
N GLN A 111 1.03 10.45 21.06
CA GLN A 111 1.07 10.65 22.51
C GLN A 111 2.16 11.63 22.91
N ARG A 112 3.31 11.58 22.23
CA ARG A 112 4.44 12.48 22.46
C ARG A 112 5.00 12.90 21.11
N GLY A 113 5.11 14.22 20.92
CA GLY A 113 5.85 14.78 19.79
C GLY A 113 7.34 14.47 19.86
N LEU A 114 8.06 14.79 18.81
CA LEU A 114 9.51 14.62 18.76
C LEU A 114 10.16 15.46 19.87
N ARG A 115 10.90 14.78 20.75
CA ARG A 115 11.67 15.40 21.83
C ARG A 115 13.13 15.01 21.70
N PHE A 116 14.00 15.97 21.87
CA PHE A 116 15.45 15.79 21.92
C PHE A 116 15.93 16.06 23.35
N ASP A 117 16.60 15.07 23.91
CA ASP A 117 17.25 15.20 25.21
C ASP A 117 18.77 15.06 24.99
N THR A 118 19.55 15.94 25.60
CA THR A 118 21.02 15.90 25.55
C THR A 118 21.58 15.67 26.93
N GLN A 119 22.58 14.80 27.03
CA GLN A 119 23.32 14.54 28.25
C GLN A 119 24.81 14.60 27.97
N ASP A 120 25.53 15.42 28.73
CA ASP A 120 26.99 15.46 28.69
C ASP A 120 27.54 14.49 29.75
N LEU A 121 28.25 13.45 29.31
CA LEU A 121 28.92 12.49 30.18
C LEU A 121 30.36 12.93 30.39
N VAL A 122 30.61 13.59 31.52
CA VAL A 122 31.92 14.18 31.87
C VAL A 122 33.00 13.11 32.01
N GLU A 123 32.66 11.94 32.55
CA GLU A 123 33.59 10.81 32.74
C GLU A 123 34.19 10.28 31.44
N THR A 124 33.43 10.32 30.35
CA THR A 124 33.86 9.78 29.05
C THR A 124 34.05 10.85 27.97
N GLN A 125 33.88 12.12 28.34
CA GLN A 125 33.94 13.28 27.43
C GLN A 125 33.05 13.10 26.18
N ARG A 126 31.87 12.53 26.37
CA ARG A 126 30.90 12.27 25.31
C ARG A 126 29.62 13.02 25.54
N ARG A 127 29.03 13.52 24.47
CA ARG A 127 27.65 14.01 24.44
C ARG A 127 26.73 12.98 23.83
N VAL A 128 25.70 12.59 24.58
CA VAL A 128 24.66 11.69 24.13
C VAL A 128 23.44 12.52 23.73
N LEU A 129 22.96 12.33 22.51
CA LEU A 129 21.71 12.89 22.00
C LEU A 129 20.69 11.77 21.88
N VAL A 130 19.58 11.91 22.56
CA VAL A 130 18.46 10.95 22.48
C VAL A 130 17.25 11.65 21.87
N SER A 131 16.73 11.09 20.80
CA SER A 131 15.45 11.51 20.24
C SER A 131 14.37 10.50 20.60
N SER A 132 13.22 10.99 21.05
CA SER A 132 12.07 10.15 21.38
C SER A 132 10.81 10.67 20.73
N LEU A 133 10.05 9.75 20.11
CA LEU A 133 8.75 9.99 19.55
C LEU A 133 7.83 8.83 19.97
N ARG A 134 6.60 9.11 20.33
CA ARG A 134 5.63 8.08 20.67
C ARG A 134 4.35 8.30 19.88
N THR A 135 4.17 7.42 18.88
CA THR A 135 2.98 7.38 18.03
C THR A 135 2.32 6.01 18.11
N GLY A 136 1.04 5.96 17.86
CA GLY A 136 0.29 4.71 17.75
C GLY A 136 -0.73 4.82 16.64
N MET A 137 -1.06 3.69 16.02
CA MET A 137 -2.11 3.56 15.02
C MET A 137 -3.06 2.46 15.45
N THR A 138 -4.35 2.69 15.31
CA THR A 138 -5.38 1.69 15.58
C THR A 138 -6.46 1.74 14.51
N GLN A 139 -7.09 0.60 14.28
CA GLN A 139 -8.25 0.47 13.43
C GLN A 139 -9.50 0.82 14.23
N LEU A 140 -10.40 1.62 13.65
CA LEU A 140 -11.62 2.09 14.34
C LEU A 140 -12.70 1.01 14.38
N THR A 141 -12.89 0.27 13.29
CA THR A 141 -13.90 -0.79 13.25
C THR A 141 -13.38 -2.02 12.51
N THR A 142 -13.64 -3.19 13.09
CA THR A 142 -13.35 -4.51 12.50
C THR A 142 -14.56 -5.09 11.78
N ASN A 143 -15.75 -4.59 12.08
CA ASN A 143 -16.96 -4.94 11.35
C ASN A 143 -16.92 -4.32 9.96
N LEU A 144 -17.56 -4.87 8.97
CA LEU A 144 -17.56 -4.40 7.57
C LEU A 144 -16.23 -4.66 6.81
N GLY A 145 -15.54 -5.76 7.10
CA GLY A 145 -14.37 -6.20 6.33
C GLY A 145 -13.05 -5.52 6.68
N GLY A 146 -13.00 -4.78 7.80
CA GLY A 146 -11.74 -4.26 8.36
C GLY A 146 -11.08 -3.10 7.60
N GLY A 147 -11.51 -2.78 6.38
CA GLY A 147 -10.95 -1.68 5.59
C GLY A 147 -9.54 -1.91 5.06
N VAL A 148 -9.03 -3.14 5.11
CA VAL A 148 -7.75 -3.55 4.52
C VAL A 148 -7.93 -4.86 3.77
N SER A 149 -7.44 -4.92 2.54
CA SER A 149 -7.33 -6.15 1.76
C SER A 149 -5.91 -6.26 1.20
N VAL A 150 -5.34 -7.47 1.23
CA VAL A 150 -3.96 -7.72 0.83
C VAL A 150 -3.93 -8.78 -0.26
N LEU A 151 -3.28 -8.48 -1.37
CA LEU A 151 -2.91 -9.46 -2.37
C LEU A 151 -1.58 -10.09 -2.00
N ARG A 152 -1.54 -11.41 -1.92
CA ARG A 152 -0.33 -12.17 -1.59
C ARG A 152 0.12 -13.03 -2.77
N TYR A 153 1.42 -13.24 -2.83
CA TYR A 153 1.97 -14.27 -3.70
C TYR A 153 1.74 -15.66 -3.09
N THR A 154 1.51 -16.64 -3.96
CA THR A 154 1.45 -18.07 -3.62
C THR A 154 2.49 -18.82 -4.42
N ALA A 155 2.97 -19.96 -3.88
CA ALA A 155 3.93 -20.82 -4.57
C ALA A 155 3.43 -21.30 -5.94
#